data_f5abf9dc4515a169d8fabf06580a733c
#
_entry.id   f5abf9dc4515a169d8fabf06580a733c
#
_cell.length_a   1.000
_cell.length_b   1.000
_cell.length_c   1.000
_cell.angle_alpha   90.00
_cell.angle_beta   90.00
_cell.angle_gamma   90.00
#
_symmetry.space_group_name_H-M   'P 1'
#
loop_
_entity.id
_entity.type
_entity.pdbx_description
1 polymer ?
#
loop_
_entity_poly.entity_id
_entity_poly.type
_entity_poly.pdbx_seq_one_letter_code
_entity_poly.pdbx_strand_id
1 'polypeptide(L)'
;MASPIKNNSKDQTVLIIGGGVIGLCVAYYSLLAGKKVILVEKGPKDGDNCSAENAGMVVPSHFVPLAAPGMISLGLRWMLNPESPFSIRLRPDASMLRWLYLFWKSANKKHVIKNRELIRDLNLRSRELFVDLASDGSYEITKRGLLM
;
A
#
# COMPACT_ATOMS: atom_id res chain seq x y z
N MET A 1 -33.28 12.17 -22.09
CA MET A 1 -33.06 10.74 -21.80
C MET A 1 -31.70 10.35 -22.37
N ALA A 2 -30.71 10.16 -21.53
CA ALA A 2 -29.38 9.71 -21.95
C ALA A 2 -29.44 8.18 -22.10
N SER A 3 -29.09 7.67 -23.29
CA SER A 3 -29.01 6.23 -23.55
C SER A 3 -27.98 5.59 -22.60
N PRO A 4 -28.25 4.40 -22.02
CA PRO A 4 -27.26 3.70 -21.23
C PRO A 4 -26.09 3.32 -22.15
N ILE A 5 -24.90 3.81 -21.82
CA ILE A 5 -23.64 3.39 -22.44
C ILE A 5 -23.52 1.89 -22.17
N LYS A 6 -23.73 1.05 -23.18
CA LYS A 6 -23.39 -0.37 -23.14
C LYS A 6 -21.87 -0.47 -23.04
N ASN A 7 -21.36 -0.51 -21.84
CA ASN A 7 -19.95 -0.66 -21.55
C ASN A 7 -19.55 -2.12 -21.80
N ASN A 8 -19.04 -2.41 -23.01
CA ASN A 8 -18.52 -3.72 -23.36
C ASN A 8 -17.17 -3.85 -22.61
N SER A 9 -17.18 -4.51 -21.45
CA SER A 9 -16.04 -4.55 -20.51
C SER A 9 -14.75 -5.11 -21.12
N LYS A 10 -14.85 -5.84 -22.22
CA LYS A 10 -13.71 -6.45 -22.94
C LYS A 10 -12.90 -5.46 -23.79
N ASP A 11 -13.48 -4.32 -24.19
CA ASP A 11 -12.78 -3.33 -25.03
C ASP A 11 -12.16 -2.16 -24.23
N GLN A 12 -12.23 -2.23 -22.90
CA GLN A 12 -11.66 -1.19 -22.07
C GLN A 12 -10.14 -1.33 -22.00
N THR A 13 -9.44 -0.22 -22.25
CA THR A 13 -7.99 -0.11 -22.02
C THR A 13 -7.73 0.55 -20.68
N VAL A 14 -6.91 -0.08 -19.84
CA VAL A 14 -6.44 0.44 -18.54
C VAL A 14 -5.05 1.00 -18.73
N LEU A 15 -4.89 2.30 -18.49
CA LEU A 15 -3.58 2.95 -18.46
C LEU A 15 -3.08 2.98 -17.01
N ILE A 16 -1.90 2.43 -16.79
CA ILE A 16 -1.25 2.36 -15.47
C ILE A 16 0.03 3.17 -15.51
N ILE A 17 0.19 4.09 -14.56
CA ILE A 17 1.39 4.92 -14.42
C ILE A 17 2.15 4.45 -13.19
N GLY A 18 3.34 3.89 -13.40
CA GLY A 18 4.22 3.31 -12.39
C GLY A 18 4.27 1.79 -12.44
N GLY A 19 5.48 1.24 -12.58
CA GLY A 19 5.80 -0.20 -12.68
C GLY A 19 6.21 -0.83 -11.35
N GLY A 20 5.89 -0.22 -10.21
CA GLY A 20 6.08 -0.84 -8.89
C GLY A 20 5.09 -1.99 -8.65
N VAL A 21 5.20 -2.68 -7.51
CA VAL A 21 4.38 -3.85 -7.18
C VAL A 21 2.88 -3.57 -7.32
N ILE A 22 2.40 -2.41 -6.92
CA ILE A 22 0.98 -2.05 -7.04
C ILE A 22 0.57 -1.96 -8.51
N GLY A 23 1.35 -1.26 -9.34
CA GLY A 23 1.05 -1.13 -10.78
C GLY A 23 1.08 -2.48 -11.50
N LEU A 24 2.06 -3.33 -11.18
CA LEU A 24 2.17 -4.67 -11.74
C LEU A 24 0.99 -5.57 -11.33
N CYS A 25 0.57 -5.55 -10.06
CA CYS A 25 -0.62 -6.29 -9.60
C CYS A 25 -1.89 -5.80 -10.30
N VAL A 26 -2.07 -4.47 -10.43
CA VAL A 26 -3.22 -3.91 -11.16
C VAL A 26 -3.21 -4.33 -12.63
N ALA A 27 -2.03 -4.33 -13.28
CA ALA A 27 -1.86 -4.80 -14.65
C ALA A 27 -2.26 -6.28 -14.79
N TYR A 28 -1.72 -7.13 -13.92
CA TYR A 28 -1.97 -8.58 -13.92
C TYR A 28 -3.47 -8.89 -13.78
N TYR A 29 -4.12 -8.37 -12.75
CA TYR A 29 -5.56 -8.63 -12.54
C TYR A 29 -6.46 -7.97 -13.59
N SER A 30 -6.03 -6.85 -14.20
CA SER A 30 -6.77 -6.26 -15.33
C SER A 30 -6.68 -7.12 -16.57
N LEU A 31 -5.52 -7.73 -16.86
CA LEU A 31 -5.35 -8.70 -17.96
C LEU A 31 -6.19 -9.95 -17.72
N LEU A 32 -6.20 -10.50 -16.49
CA LEU A 32 -7.07 -11.63 -16.14
C LEU A 32 -8.55 -11.31 -16.30
N ALA A 33 -8.94 -10.06 -16.09
CA ALA A 33 -10.30 -9.56 -16.33
C ALA A 33 -10.60 -9.30 -17.83
N GLY A 34 -9.68 -9.67 -18.74
CA GLY A 34 -9.84 -9.54 -20.19
C GLY A 34 -9.69 -8.09 -20.71
N LYS A 35 -9.09 -7.20 -19.95
CA LYS A 35 -8.85 -5.80 -20.35
C LYS A 35 -7.52 -5.65 -21.09
N LYS A 36 -7.44 -4.65 -21.97
CA LYS A 36 -6.16 -4.21 -22.54
C LYS A 36 -5.44 -3.37 -21.51
N VAL A 37 -4.12 -3.55 -21.36
CA VAL A 37 -3.32 -2.82 -20.37
C VAL A 37 -2.17 -2.11 -21.06
N ILE A 38 -1.98 -0.84 -20.72
CA ILE A 38 -0.80 -0.05 -21.05
C ILE A 38 -0.16 0.37 -19.73
N LEU A 39 1.08 -0.10 -19.49
CA LEU A 39 1.84 0.29 -18.31
C LEU A 39 2.98 1.22 -18.73
N VAL A 40 3.06 2.38 -18.08
CA VAL A 40 4.08 3.39 -18.31
C VAL A 40 4.94 3.51 -17.05
N GLU A 41 6.24 3.28 -17.20
CA GLU A 41 7.23 3.45 -16.13
C GLU A 41 8.30 4.44 -16.59
N LYS A 42 8.71 5.33 -15.69
CA LYS A 42 9.72 6.38 -15.99
C LYS A 42 11.16 5.87 -15.90
N GLY A 43 11.39 4.84 -15.11
CA GLY A 43 12.69 4.26 -14.84
C GLY A 43 13.01 3.08 -15.76
N PRO A 44 14.25 2.61 -15.78
CA PRO A 44 14.63 1.39 -16.47
C PRO A 44 13.92 0.17 -15.88
N LYS A 45 13.78 -0.90 -16.68
CA LYS A 45 13.08 -2.13 -16.28
C LYS A 45 13.66 -2.76 -15.00
N ASP A 46 14.98 -2.72 -14.86
CA ASP A 46 15.72 -3.27 -13.72
C ASP A 46 16.14 -2.14 -12.76
N GLY A 47 15.38 -1.04 -12.75
CA GLY A 47 15.68 0.13 -11.92
C GLY A 47 15.45 -0.13 -10.45
N ASP A 48 16.28 0.52 -9.65
CA ASP A 48 16.19 0.57 -8.21
C ASP A 48 14.88 1.24 -7.79
N ASN A 49 13.99 0.51 -7.15
CA ASN A 49 12.71 1.03 -6.64
C ASN A 49 12.29 0.34 -5.34
N CYS A 50 11.45 1.03 -4.55
CA CYS A 50 11.00 0.53 -3.25
C CYS A 50 10.34 -0.85 -3.28
N SER A 51 9.82 -1.29 -4.44
CA SER A 51 9.20 -2.61 -4.57
C SER A 51 10.24 -3.72 -4.73
N ALA A 52 11.38 -3.44 -5.35
CA ALA A 52 12.47 -4.39 -5.53
C ALA A 52 13.28 -4.58 -4.24
N GLU A 53 13.42 -3.52 -3.44
CA GLU A 53 14.25 -3.49 -2.23
C GLU A 53 13.46 -3.64 -0.92
N ASN A 54 12.19 -4.04 -0.97
CA ASN A 54 11.45 -4.27 0.27
C ASN A 54 11.82 -5.62 0.91
N ALA A 55 11.45 -5.79 2.18
CA ALA A 55 11.75 -7.01 2.94
C ALA A 55 10.95 -8.26 2.49
N GLY A 56 10.08 -8.15 1.50
CA GLY A 56 9.27 -9.27 0.98
C GLY A 56 8.30 -9.89 1.98
N MET A 57 7.91 -9.15 3.01
CA MET A 57 7.04 -9.67 4.08
C MET A 57 5.58 -9.30 3.86
N VAL A 58 4.69 -10.29 3.94
CA VAL A 58 3.24 -10.10 3.99
C VAL A 58 2.76 -10.35 5.41
N VAL A 59 2.47 -9.26 6.16
CA VAL A 59 2.21 -9.29 7.60
C VAL A 59 0.78 -8.83 7.94
N PRO A 60 -0.24 -9.70 7.87
CA PRO A 60 -1.63 -9.33 8.13
C PRO A 60 -1.91 -8.87 9.57
N SER A 61 -1.02 -9.16 10.52
CA SER A 61 -1.13 -8.72 11.91
C SER A 61 -0.95 -7.20 12.09
N HIS A 62 -0.36 -6.51 11.12
CA HIS A 62 -0.20 -5.06 11.15
C HIS A 62 -1.44 -4.32 10.63
N PHE A 63 -2.54 -4.40 11.38
CA PHE A 63 -3.82 -3.77 11.05
C PHE A 63 -4.11 -2.48 11.83
N VAL A 64 -3.17 -2.03 12.65
CA VAL A 64 -3.30 -0.76 13.38
C VAL A 64 -2.85 0.38 12.46
N PRO A 65 -3.70 1.40 12.22
CA PRO A 65 -3.31 2.56 11.43
C PRO A 65 -2.13 3.31 12.09
N LEU A 66 -1.28 3.92 11.27
CA LEU A 66 -0.15 4.71 11.76
C LEU A 66 -0.59 5.85 12.70
N ALA A 67 -1.74 6.48 12.40
CA ALA A 67 -2.36 7.48 13.29
C ALA A 67 -3.13 6.78 14.43
N ALA A 68 -2.41 6.20 15.38
CA ALA A 68 -2.95 5.57 16.58
C ALA A 68 -2.61 6.39 17.84
N PRO A 69 -3.35 6.19 18.95
CA PRO A 69 -3.04 6.83 20.23
C PRO A 69 -1.59 6.56 20.65
N GLY A 70 -0.89 7.60 21.09
CA GLY A 70 0.52 7.49 21.51
C GLY A 70 1.56 7.61 20.39
N MET A 71 1.17 7.49 19.13
CA MET A 71 2.12 7.56 18.01
C MET A 71 2.76 8.93 17.82
N ILE A 72 2.07 10.00 18.23
CA ILE A 72 2.64 11.36 18.14
C ILE A 72 3.78 11.52 19.15
N SER A 73 3.57 11.15 20.41
CA SER A 73 4.60 11.22 21.45
C SER A 73 5.79 10.29 21.14
N LEU A 74 5.50 9.11 20.63
CA LEU A 74 6.51 8.16 20.20
C LEU A 74 7.32 8.70 19.00
N GLY A 75 6.66 9.27 18.00
CA GLY A 75 7.31 9.87 16.84
C GLY A 75 8.20 11.05 17.23
N LEU A 76 7.74 11.94 18.13
CA LEU A 76 8.55 13.04 18.66
C LEU A 76 9.77 12.53 19.41
N ARG A 77 9.60 11.48 20.23
CA ARG A 77 10.72 10.86 20.96
C ARG A 77 11.75 10.26 19.99
N TRP A 78 11.30 9.59 18.93
CA TRP A 78 12.19 9.03 17.92
C TRP A 78 12.93 10.09 17.11
N MET A 79 12.28 11.22 16.79
CA MET A 79 12.93 12.34 16.10
C MET A 79 14.06 12.99 16.92
N LEU A 80 13.98 12.89 18.25
CA LEU A 80 15.02 13.39 19.17
C LEU A 80 16.15 12.38 19.41
N ASN A 81 15.99 11.13 18.94
CA ASN A 81 17.03 10.10 19.08
C ASN A 81 17.87 10.02 17.79
N PRO A 82 19.17 10.33 17.81
CA PRO A 82 20.05 10.27 16.64
C PRO A 82 20.19 8.87 16.02
N GLU A 83 19.98 7.81 16.81
CA GLU A 83 20.05 6.41 16.35
C GLU A 83 18.74 5.93 15.71
N SER A 84 17.69 6.73 15.77
CA SER A 84 16.39 6.35 15.20
C SER A 84 16.41 6.46 13.67
N PRO A 85 15.98 5.42 12.95
CA PRO A 85 15.77 5.50 11.50
C PRO A 85 14.57 6.39 11.13
N PHE A 86 13.76 6.80 12.11
CA PHE A 86 12.58 7.62 11.88
C PHE A 86 12.93 9.11 11.94
N SER A 87 12.78 9.78 10.82
CA SER A 87 12.94 11.23 10.73
C SER A 87 11.86 11.86 9.84
N ILE A 88 11.34 13.01 10.27
CA ILE A 88 10.45 13.81 9.44
C ILE A 88 11.18 15.11 9.11
N ARG A 89 11.44 15.33 7.82
CA ARG A 89 11.97 16.62 7.36
C ARG A 89 10.86 17.66 7.44
N LEU A 90 10.91 18.50 8.45
CA LEU A 90 9.94 19.58 8.64
C LEU A 90 10.05 20.60 7.49
N ARG A 91 8.96 20.82 6.80
CA ARG A 91 8.82 21.87 5.79
C ARG A 91 7.74 22.82 6.29
N PRO A 92 8.02 24.14 6.46
CA PRO A 92 7.02 25.09 6.96
C PRO A 92 6.08 25.53 5.83
N ASP A 93 5.43 24.56 5.15
CA ASP A 93 4.44 24.82 4.12
C ASP A 93 3.01 24.45 4.61
N ALA A 94 2.00 25.03 3.94
CA ALA A 94 0.59 24.83 4.32
C ALA A 94 0.15 23.36 4.20
N SER A 95 0.75 22.58 3.30
CA SER A 95 0.40 21.17 3.12
C SER A 95 0.91 20.31 4.26
N MET A 96 2.11 20.59 4.76
CA MET A 96 2.68 19.92 5.94
C MET A 96 1.86 20.25 7.20
N LEU A 97 1.49 21.51 7.41
CA LEU A 97 0.66 21.91 8.56
C LEU A 97 -0.71 21.25 8.51
N ARG A 98 -1.33 21.20 7.35
CA ARG A 98 -2.60 20.48 7.13
C ARG A 98 -2.44 18.98 7.42
N TRP A 99 -1.36 18.36 6.95
CA TRP A 99 -1.09 16.94 7.19
C TRP A 99 -0.91 16.65 8.69
N LEU A 100 -0.11 17.44 9.40
CA LEU A 100 0.10 17.31 10.84
C LEU A 100 -1.21 17.45 11.62
N TYR A 101 -2.06 18.41 11.26
CA TYR A 101 -3.36 18.60 11.86
C TYR A 101 -4.27 17.38 11.65
N LEU A 102 -4.34 16.86 10.41
CA LEU A 102 -5.16 15.69 10.08
C LEU A 102 -4.63 14.43 10.78
N PHE A 103 -3.33 14.26 10.84
CA PHE A 103 -2.69 13.16 11.55
C PHE A 103 -3.02 13.22 13.05
N TRP A 104 -2.85 14.36 13.69
CA TRP A 104 -3.22 14.57 15.08
C TRP A 104 -4.71 14.28 15.35
N LYS A 105 -5.60 14.81 14.52
CA LYS A 105 -7.04 14.58 14.61
C LYS A 105 -7.41 13.09 14.48
N SER A 106 -6.66 12.33 13.69
CA SER A 106 -6.89 10.90 13.45
C SER A 106 -6.24 9.99 14.51
N ALA A 107 -5.29 10.48 15.30
CA ALA A 107 -4.56 9.69 16.29
C ALA A 107 -5.38 9.43 17.57
N ASN A 108 -6.53 8.76 17.42
CA ASN A 108 -7.45 8.44 18.51
C ASN A 108 -8.03 7.03 18.39
N LYS A 109 -8.53 6.48 19.52
CA LYS A 109 -9.11 5.12 19.60
C LYS A 109 -10.27 4.92 18.63
N LYS A 110 -11.13 5.93 18.46
CA LYS A 110 -12.30 5.85 17.56
C LYS A 110 -11.88 5.63 16.12
N HIS A 111 -10.82 6.30 15.67
CA HIS A 111 -10.25 6.12 14.33
C HIS A 111 -9.70 4.70 14.14
N VAL A 112 -8.95 4.17 15.12
CA VAL A 112 -8.43 2.81 15.09
C VAL A 112 -9.56 1.78 15.00
N ILE A 113 -10.56 1.88 15.89
CA ILE A 113 -11.72 0.95 15.91
C ILE A 113 -12.47 0.97 14.57
N LYS A 114 -12.70 2.16 14.02
CA LYS A 114 -13.42 2.32 12.75
C LYS A 114 -12.70 1.65 11.56
N ASN A 115 -11.37 1.69 11.54
CA ASN A 115 -10.60 1.29 10.35
C ASN A 115 -9.95 -0.10 10.48
N ARG A 116 -9.81 -0.64 11.70
CA ARG A 116 -9.08 -1.90 11.95
C ARG A 116 -9.62 -3.09 11.16
N GLU A 117 -10.94 -3.19 11.02
CA GLU A 117 -11.58 -4.31 10.32
C GLU A 117 -11.29 -4.25 8.83
N LEU A 118 -11.44 -3.07 8.21
CA LEU A 118 -11.11 -2.87 6.81
C LEU A 118 -9.65 -3.18 6.51
N ILE A 119 -8.72 -2.66 7.33
CA ILE A 119 -7.28 -2.90 7.14
C ILE A 119 -6.95 -4.37 7.32
N ARG A 120 -7.50 -5.04 8.34
CA ARG A 120 -7.34 -6.48 8.55
C ARG A 120 -7.80 -7.28 7.34
N ASP A 121 -9.02 -6.99 6.85
CA ASP A 121 -9.63 -7.75 5.76
C ASP A 121 -8.86 -7.55 4.44
N LEU A 122 -8.39 -6.32 4.17
CA LEU A 122 -7.50 -6.04 3.05
C LEU A 122 -6.18 -6.79 3.15
N ASN A 123 -5.56 -6.82 4.34
CA ASN A 123 -4.29 -7.53 4.55
C ASN A 123 -4.45 -9.05 4.43
N LEU A 124 -5.55 -9.61 4.94
CA LEU A 124 -5.85 -11.04 4.79
C LEU A 124 -6.08 -11.39 3.32
N ARG A 125 -6.86 -10.58 2.62
CA ARG A 125 -7.09 -10.79 1.18
C ARG A 125 -5.81 -10.64 0.36
N SER A 126 -4.97 -9.66 0.69
CA SER A 126 -3.66 -9.49 0.07
C SER A 126 -2.80 -10.75 0.25
N ARG A 127 -2.75 -11.32 1.47
CA ARG A 127 -2.01 -12.56 1.73
C ARG A 127 -2.51 -13.71 0.87
N GLU A 128 -3.82 -13.91 0.76
CA GLU A 128 -4.41 -14.94 -0.09
C GLU A 128 -3.95 -14.78 -1.54
N LEU A 129 -4.07 -13.56 -2.09
CA LEU A 129 -3.67 -13.28 -3.47
C LEU A 129 -2.18 -13.50 -3.72
N PHE A 130 -1.30 -13.18 -2.75
CA PHE A 130 0.12 -13.50 -2.85
C PHE A 130 0.39 -15.01 -2.84
N VAL A 131 -0.34 -15.77 -2.03
CA VAL A 131 -0.25 -17.24 -2.03
C VAL A 131 -0.73 -17.83 -3.35
N ASP A 132 -1.81 -17.29 -3.90
CA ASP A 132 -2.35 -17.73 -5.19
C ASP A 132 -1.35 -17.42 -6.33
N LEU A 133 -0.75 -16.24 -6.34
CA LEU A 133 0.29 -15.86 -7.31
C LEU A 133 1.53 -16.77 -7.23
N ALA A 134 1.90 -17.23 -6.02
CA ALA A 134 3.03 -18.13 -5.85
C ALA A 134 2.73 -19.58 -6.25
N SER A 135 1.47 -19.93 -6.52
CA SER A 135 1.07 -21.30 -6.82
C SER A 135 1.62 -21.84 -8.15
N ASP A 136 2.01 -20.96 -9.07
CA ASP A 136 2.66 -21.31 -10.34
C ASP A 136 4.17 -21.61 -10.21
N GLY A 137 4.74 -21.47 -9.01
CA GLY A 137 6.15 -21.72 -8.72
C GLY A 137 7.09 -20.58 -9.15
N SER A 138 6.57 -19.42 -9.55
CA SER A 138 7.39 -18.28 -9.99
C SER A 138 8.21 -17.66 -8.83
N TYR A 139 7.75 -17.83 -7.58
CA TYR A 139 8.48 -17.47 -6.36
C TYR A 139 7.99 -18.28 -5.16
N GLU A 140 8.82 -18.38 -4.12
CA GLU A 140 8.54 -19.14 -2.90
C GLU A 140 7.96 -18.24 -1.81
N ILE A 141 6.90 -18.72 -1.16
CA ILE A 141 6.37 -18.13 0.08
C ILE A 141 6.64 -19.03 1.26
N THR A 142 7.46 -18.56 2.19
CA THR A 142 7.70 -19.25 3.45
C THR A 142 6.60 -18.95 4.47
N LYS A 143 5.84 -19.96 4.89
CA LYS A 143 4.70 -19.82 5.83
C LYS A 143 5.08 -20.19 7.28
N ARG A 144 6.22 -19.68 7.76
CA ARG A 144 6.71 -20.01 9.13
C ARG A 144 6.23 -19.03 10.22
N GLY A 145 5.48 -18.01 9.83
CA GLY A 145 5.12 -16.89 10.72
C GLY A 145 6.28 -15.94 10.96
N LEU A 146 6.02 -14.89 11.70
CA LEU A 146 7.02 -13.92 12.15
C LEU A 146 6.87 -13.78 13.66
N LEU A 147 7.93 -14.08 14.40
CA LEU A 147 8.02 -13.80 15.82
C LEU A 147 8.62 -12.39 15.98
N MET A 148 7.89 -11.52 16.69
CA MET A 148 8.34 -10.16 17.02
C MET A 148 8.43 -9.98 18.52
#